data_847c08f129a2aceb384ae3d99fbd1233
#
_entry.id   847c08f129a2aceb384ae3d99fbd1233
#
_cell.length_a   1.000
_cell.length_b   1.000
_cell.length_c   1.000
_cell.angle_alpha   90.00
_cell.angle_beta   90.00
_cell.angle_gamma   90.00
#
_symmetry.space_group_name_H-M   'P 1'
#
loop_
_entity.id
_entity.type
_entity.pdbx_description
1 polymer ?
#
loop_
_entity_poly.entity_id
_entity_poly.type
_entity_poly.pdbx_seq_one_letter_code
_entity_poly.pdbx_strand_id
1 'polypeptide(L)'
;HPHVLQPIETFDRSVIAYSLGNFAWHPRYGITGDTGVLEVVFDGSRIDGYRFHPHVLNYIGGASPIASGDRYDRITDIVEGRCEQYAPEPTPTTEVSTGSEGVTTAPPARTD
;
A
#
# COMPACT_ATOMS: atom_id res chain seq x y z
N HIS A 1 -5.58 -10.15 5.50
CA HIS A 1 -6.88 -9.47 5.46
C HIS A 1 -6.77 -8.03 4.93
N PRO A 2 -6.13 -7.84 3.77
CA PRO A 2 -5.93 -6.50 3.24
C PRO A 2 -7.25 -5.94 2.69
N HIS A 3 -7.51 -4.67 3.02
CA HIS A 3 -8.59 -3.87 2.44
C HIS A 3 -8.03 -2.84 1.45
N VAL A 4 -6.94 -3.19 0.81
CA VAL A 4 -6.22 -2.37 -0.17
C VAL A 4 -5.83 -3.23 -1.36
N LEU A 5 -5.61 -2.61 -2.51
CA LEU A 5 -5.05 -3.28 -3.67
C LEU A 5 -3.64 -3.81 -3.37
N GLN A 6 -3.35 -4.96 -3.93
CA GLN A 6 -2.02 -5.56 -3.95
C GLN A 6 -1.66 -5.96 -5.39
N PRO A 7 -0.39 -6.24 -5.69
CA PRO A 7 0.04 -6.63 -7.02
C PRO A 7 -0.72 -7.84 -7.59
N ILE A 8 -0.79 -7.88 -8.91
CA ILE A 8 -1.25 -9.03 -9.68
C ILE A 8 -0.01 -9.59 -10.40
N GLU A 9 0.23 -10.86 -10.21
CA GLU A 9 1.39 -11.55 -10.78
C GLU A 9 0.94 -12.73 -11.65
N THR A 10 1.79 -13.10 -12.59
CA THR A 10 1.64 -14.33 -13.34
C THR A 10 2.72 -15.33 -12.91
N PHE A 11 2.31 -16.54 -12.64
CA PHE A 11 3.23 -17.61 -12.31
C PHE A 11 2.85 -18.88 -13.09
N ASP A 12 3.77 -19.35 -13.93
CA ASP A 12 3.52 -20.47 -14.86
C ASP A 12 2.29 -20.17 -15.74
N ARG A 13 1.18 -20.85 -15.49
CA ARG A 13 -0.10 -20.67 -16.21
C ARG A 13 -1.21 -20.09 -15.34
N SER A 14 -0.82 -19.45 -14.27
CA SER A 14 -1.74 -18.91 -13.28
C SER A 14 -1.63 -17.40 -13.20
N VAL A 15 -2.73 -16.74 -12.87
CA VAL A 15 -2.78 -15.35 -12.45
C VAL A 15 -3.05 -15.33 -10.96
N ILE A 16 -2.22 -14.61 -10.22
CA ILE A 16 -2.32 -14.48 -8.76
C ILE A 16 -2.67 -13.03 -8.45
N ALA A 17 -3.89 -12.79 -7.99
CA ALA A 17 -4.31 -11.50 -7.46
C ALA A 17 -4.32 -11.58 -5.93
N TYR A 18 -3.34 -10.97 -5.27
CA TYR A 18 -3.20 -11.03 -3.82
C TYR A 18 -4.34 -10.30 -3.10
N SER A 19 -4.74 -9.14 -3.62
CA SER A 19 -5.94 -8.44 -3.16
C SER A 19 -6.45 -7.46 -4.23
N LEU A 20 -7.75 -7.47 -4.45
CA LEU A 20 -8.45 -6.50 -5.30
C LEU A 20 -9.08 -5.34 -4.50
N GLY A 21 -8.77 -5.24 -3.22
CA GLY A 21 -9.32 -4.22 -2.33
C GLY A 21 -10.80 -4.41 -2.00
N ASN A 22 -11.44 -3.35 -1.55
CA ASN A 22 -12.88 -3.32 -1.27
C ASN A 22 -13.63 -3.00 -2.57
N PHE A 23 -14.71 -3.73 -2.90
CA PHE A 23 -15.46 -3.47 -4.13
C PHE A 23 -16.86 -2.92 -3.88
N ALA A 24 -17.58 -3.46 -2.91
CA ALA A 24 -18.90 -3.00 -2.49
C ALA A 24 -18.96 -3.01 -0.96
N TRP A 25 -18.80 -1.85 -0.37
CA TRP A 25 -18.63 -1.70 1.08
C TRP A 25 -19.09 -0.31 1.52
N HIS A 26 -18.88 0.02 2.79
CA HIS A 26 -19.04 1.40 3.24
C HIS A 26 -18.14 2.34 2.43
N PRO A 27 -18.53 3.62 2.27
CA PRO A 27 -17.66 4.60 1.62
C PRO A 27 -16.26 4.58 2.20
N ARG A 28 -15.26 4.51 1.33
CA ARG A 28 -13.85 4.49 1.71
C ARG A 28 -13.09 5.54 0.92
N TYR A 29 -12.04 6.06 1.52
CA TYR A 29 -11.23 7.12 0.94
C TYR A 29 -9.76 6.70 0.88
N GLY A 30 -8.99 7.42 0.08
CA GLY A 30 -7.58 7.10 -0.10
C GLY A 30 -7.38 5.67 -0.64
N ILE A 31 -6.34 5.00 -0.20
CA ILE A 31 -5.94 3.67 -0.68
C ILE A 31 -6.97 2.57 -0.37
N THR A 32 -7.81 2.74 0.65
CA THR A 32 -8.86 1.77 0.98
C THR A 32 -10.11 1.91 0.10
N GLY A 33 -10.18 2.98 -0.67
CA GLY A 33 -11.19 3.23 -1.69
C GLY A 33 -10.72 2.88 -3.10
N ASP A 34 -9.48 2.43 -3.27
CA ASP A 34 -8.94 1.98 -4.55
C ASP A 34 -9.27 0.50 -4.74
N THR A 35 -9.78 0.16 -5.93
CA THR A 35 -10.24 -1.19 -6.26
C THR A 35 -10.25 -1.40 -7.78
N GLY A 36 -10.77 -2.52 -8.23
CA GLY A 36 -10.97 -2.76 -9.65
C GLY A 36 -11.56 -4.11 -9.97
N VAL A 37 -11.76 -4.31 -11.25
CA VAL A 37 -12.23 -5.58 -11.81
C VAL A 37 -11.06 -6.25 -12.53
N LEU A 38 -10.79 -7.50 -12.16
CA LEU A 38 -9.85 -8.35 -12.86
C LEU A 38 -10.61 -9.19 -13.89
N GLU A 39 -10.32 -8.93 -15.17
CA GLU A 39 -10.77 -9.75 -16.30
C GLU A 39 -9.68 -10.77 -16.62
N VAL A 40 -10.02 -12.05 -16.64
CA VAL A 40 -9.10 -13.12 -17.03
C VAL A 40 -9.60 -13.74 -18.32
N VAL A 41 -8.73 -13.83 -19.31
CA VAL A 41 -9.02 -14.39 -20.63
C VAL A 41 -8.56 -15.84 -20.68
N PHE A 42 -9.45 -16.74 -21.08
CA PHE A 42 -9.14 -18.15 -21.22
C PHE A 42 -9.21 -18.61 -22.68
N ASP A 43 -8.25 -19.44 -23.06
CA ASP A 43 -8.30 -20.26 -24.27
C ASP A 43 -8.43 -21.74 -23.84
N GLY A 44 -9.65 -22.26 -23.89
CA GLY A 44 -9.98 -23.54 -23.28
C GLY A 44 -9.73 -23.57 -21.79
N SER A 45 -8.80 -24.40 -21.32
CA SER A 45 -8.38 -24.49 -19.92
C SER A 45 -7.12 -23.66 -19.58
N ARG A 46 -6.60 -22.90 -20.55
CA ARG A 46 -5.38 -22.12 -20.39
C ARG A 46 -5.74 -20.66 -20.20
N ILE A 47 -5.00 -19.98 -19.33
CA ILE A 47 -5.05 -18.53 -19.23
C ILE A 47 -4.24 -17.95 -20.40
N ASP A 48 -4.88 -17.12 -21.23
CA ASP A 48 -4.27 -16.39 -22.34
C ASP A 48 -3.78 -15.01 -21.91
N GLY A 49 -4.39 -14.44 -20.89
CA GLY A 49 -3.98 -13.17 -20.32
C GLY A 49 -4.99 -12.64 -19.31
N TYR A 50 -4.69 -11.44 -18.82
CA TYR A 50 -5.61 -10.71 -17.96
C TYR A 50 -5.56 -9.21 -18.25
N ARG A 51 -6.63 -8.51 -17.85
CA ARG A 51 -6.71 -7.05 -17.79
C ARG A 51 -7.23 -6.63 -16.43
N PHE A 52 -6.68 -5.56 -15.91
CA PHE A 52 -7.20 -4.93 -14.72
C PHE A 52 -7.88 -3.61 -15.08
N HIS A 53 -9.09 -3.44 -14.61
CA HIS A 53 -9.91 -2.25 -14.83
C HIS A 53 -9.99 -1.46 -13.53
N PRO A 54 -9.23 -0.34 -13.38
CA PRO A 54 -9.25 0.48 -12.18
C PRO A 54 -10.62 1.06 -11.86
N HIS A 55 -11.00 0.96 -10.60
CA HIS A 55 -12.22 1.54 -10.04
C HIS A 55 -11.91 2.24 -8.72
N VAL A 56 -12.81 3.11 -8.32
CA VAL A 56 -12.76 3.76 -7.02
C VAL A 56 -14.12 3.64 -6.34
N LEU A 57 -14.11 3.46 -5.02
CA LEU A 57 -15.34 3.53 -4.24
C LEU A 57 -15.86 4.95 -4.20
N ASN A 58 -17.13 5.11 -4.53
CA ASN A 58 -17.83 6.38 -4.44
C ASN A 58 -18.42 6.61 -3.04
N TYR A 59 -19.03 7.76 -2.83
CA TYR A 59 -19.59 8.17 -1.53
C TYR A 59 -20.79 7.32 -1.05
N ILE A 60 -21.37 6.49 -1.92
CA ILE A 60 -22.43 5.55 -1.54
C ILE A 60 -21.91 4.11 -1.36
N GLY A 61 -20.59 3.89 -1.49
CA GLY A 61 -19.95 2.58 -1.30
C GLY A 61 -19.98 1.67 -2.52
N GLY A 62 -20.37 2.17 -3.70
CA GLY A 62 -20.28 1.45 -4.98
C GLY A 62 -18.98 1.73 -5.70
N ALA A 63 -18.52 0.79 -6.52
CA ALA A 63 -17.34 0.97 -7.36
C ALA A 63 -17.69 1.69 -8.67
N SER A 64 -16.91 2.72 -9.00
CA SER A 64 -17.02 3.48 -10.25
C SER A 64 -15.73 3.37 -11.05
N PRO A 65 -15.76 3.10 -12.37
CA PRO A 65 -14.56 3.01 -13.18
C PRO A 65 -13.89 4.37 -13.31
N ILE A 66 -12.55 4.33 -13.39
CA ILE A 66 -11.72 5.49 -13.74
C ILE A 66 -10.80 5.12 -14.90
N ALA A 67 -10.47 6.09 -15.76
CA ALA A 67 -9.70 5.86 -16.98
C ALA A 67 -8.42 6.70 -17.08
N SER A 68 -8.19 7.65 -16.16
CA SER A 68 -7.01 8.52 -16.18
C SER A 68 -6.86 9.29 -14.87
N GLY A 69 -5.74 9.98 -14.71
CA GLY A 69 -5.38 10.85 -13.60
C GLY A 69 -4.53 10.15 -12.54
N ASP A 70 -3.99 10.91 -11.59
CA ASP A 70 -3.01 10.46 -10.59
C ASP A 70 -3.48 9.21 -9.83
N ARG A 71 -4.78 9.11 -9.59
CA ARG A 71 -5.34 7.94 -8.89
C ARG A 71 -5.37 6.70 -9.76
N TYR A 72 -5.65 6.86 -11.06
CA TYR A 72 -5.55 5.79 -12.04
C TYR A 72 -4.12 5.29 -12.16
N ASP A 73 -3.16 6.20 -12.27
CA ASP A 73 -1.74 5.87 -12.38
C ASP A 73 -1.25 5.13 -11.14
N ARG A 74 -1.58 5.63 -9.94
CA ARG A 74 -1.26 4.96 -8.68
C ARG A 74 -1.83 3.54 -8.61
N ILE A 75 -3.11 3.35 -8.95
CA ILE A 75 -3.74 2.03 -8.94
C ILE A 75 -3.03 1.09 -9.90
N THR A 76 -2.72 1.56 -11.10
CA THR A 76 -2.01 0.78 -12.12
C THR A 76 -0.62 0.37 -11.63
N ASP A 77 0.12 1.29 -11.03
CA ASP A 77 1.45 1.02 -10.49
C ASP A 77 1.43 -0.02 -9.36
N ILE A 78 0.45 0.06 -8.47
CA ILE A 78 0.28 -0.94 -7.40
C ILE A 78 0.02 -2.32 -8.00
N VAL A 79 -0.91 -2.41 -8.93
CA VAL A 79 -1.32 -3.67 -9.55
C VAL A 79 -0.18 -4.30 -10.37
N GLU A 80 0.64 -3.48 -11.01
CA GLU A 80 1.81 -3.93 -11.77
C GLU A 80 3.08 -4.12 -10.92
N GLY A 81 2.97 -4.01 -9.60
CA GLY A 81 4.09 -4.23 -8.69
C GLY A 81 5.10 -3.09 -8.61
N ARG A 82 4.77 -1.91 -9.12
CA ARG A 82 5.61 -0.69 -9.05
C ARG A 82 5.34 0.11 -7.78
N CYS A 83 5.24 -0.58 -6.64
CA CYS A 83 4.83 0.03 -5.36
C CYS A 83 5.91 0.88 -4.70
N GLU A 84 7.17 0.79 -5.09
CA GLU A 84 8.29 1.48 -4.42
C GLU A 84 8.11 3.00 -4.36
N GLN A 85 7.52 3.59 -5.39
CA GLN A 85 7.26 5.02 -5.42
C GLN A 85 6.19 5.48 -4.41
N TYR A 86 5.43 4.55 -3.84
CA TYR A 86 4.40 4.80 -2.82
C TYR A 86 4.80 4.26 -1.43
N ALA A 87 6.03 3.79 -1.29
CA ALA A 87 6.55 3.41 0.02
C ALA A 87 6.54 4.63 0.94
N PRO A 88 6.15 4.50 2.21
CA PRO A 88 6.23 5.59 3.15
C PRO A 88 7.70 6.02 3.26
N GLU A 89 7.93 7.34 3.26
CA GLU A 89 9.25 7.91 3.54
C GLU A 89 9.79 7.24 4.82
N PRO A 90 11.07 6.83 4.82
CA PRO A 90 11.66 6.26 6.02
C PRO A 90 11.53 7.27 7.16
N THR A 91 10.86 6.88 8.23
CA THR A 91 10.73 7.73 9.41
C THR A 91 12.14 8.12 9.87
N PRO A 92 12.47 9.40 9.99
CA PRO A 92 13.79 9.78 10.45
C PRO A 92 14.01 9.14 11.82
N THR A 93 14.97 8.24 11.89
CA THR A 93 15.41 7.67 13.15
C THR A 93 16.02 8.79 13.96
N THR A 94 15.29 9.28 14.95
CA THR A 94 15.86 10.19 15.93
C THR A 94 16.93 9.40 16.66
N GLU A 95 18.20 9.62 16.29
CA GLU A 95 19.31 9.15 17.09
C GLU A 95 19.18 9.80 18.46
N VAL A 96 18.78 9.00 19.43
CA VAL A 96 18.86 9.39 20.83
C VAL A 96 20.36 9.51 21.15
N SER A 97 20.87 10.73 21.07
CA SER A 97 22.18 11.04 21.59
C SER A 97 22.15 10.75 23.10
N THR A 98 22.71 9.62 23.49
CA THR A 98 23.05 9.35 24.88
C THR A 98 24.20 10.28 25.24
N GLY A 99 23.86 11.51 25.62
CA GLY A 99 24.80 12.41 26.27
C GLY A 99 25.27 11.74 27.57
N SER A 100 26.54 11.41 27.63
CA SER A 100 27.20 11.01 28.88
C SER A 100 27.17 12.21 29.82
N GLU A 101 26.22 12.21 30.76
CA GLU A 101 26.24 13.15 31.87
C GLU A 101 27.47 12.86 32.74
N GLY A 102 28.38 13.79 32.72
CA GLY A 102 29.57 13.79 33.57
C GLY A 102 29.16 13.81 35.03
N VAL A 103 29.63 12.81 35.76
CA VAL A 103 29.52 12.74 37.22
C VAL A 103 30.28 13.92 37.81
N THR A 104 29.54 14.90 38.30
CA THR A 104 30.10 15.99 39.09
C THR A 104 30.31 15.47 40.53
N THR A 105 31.57 15.22 40.88
CA THR A 105 31.96 14.89 42.26
C THR A 105 31.77 16.13 43.14
N ALA A 106 30.97 16.00 44.18
CA ALA A 106 30.79 17.03 45.23
C ALA A 106 32.07 17.21 46.04
N PRO A 107 32.41 18.45 46.45
CA PRO A 107 33.59 18.71 47.29
C PRO A 107 33.37 18.21 48.70
N PRO A 108 34.47 17.85 49.42
CA PRO A 108 34.38 17.28 50.78
C PRO A 108 33.95 18.35 51.79
N ALA A 109 33.13 17.92 52.76
CA ALA A 109 32.68 18.77 53.88
C ALA A 109 33.85 19.20 54.77
N ARG A 110 33.89 20.47 55.15
CA ARG A 110 34.80 20.98 56.17
C ARG A 110 34.33 20.54 57.55
N THR A 111 35.19 19.94 58.29
CA THR A 111 35.06 19.75 59.74
C THR A 111 35.68 20.93 60.47
N ASP A 112 34.88 21.60 61.28
CA ASP A 112 35.32 22.37 62.42
C ASP A 112 34.85 21.68 63.68
#